data_11537a724fb5c997c12f0b3754d13fd2
#
_entry.id   11537a724fb5c997c12f0b3754d13fd2
#
_cell.length_a   1.000
_cell.length_b   1.000
_cell.length_c   1.000
_cell.angle_alpha   90.00
_cell.angle_beta   90.00
_cell.angle_gamma   90.00
#
_symmetry.space_group_name_H-M   'P 1'
#
loop_
_entity.id
_entity.type
_entity.pdbx_description
1 polymer ?
#
loop_
_entity_poly.entity_id
_entity_poly.type
_entity_poly.pdbx_seq_one_letter_code
_entity_poly.pdbx_strand_id
1 'polypeptide(L)'
;MSGIAGIIETQDVSYPLYYALHALQHRGQEAAGISTFDGEKAYLYKAPGQLSEVFSEDRLRTLPGFCGVAQVLYTEKASRGKNENIQPLNFSFQGHHLSVSVSASLINSESLRSEYEAQAHVFSTTANPEIIAAIIAHELIGGASPRDAFVRTLHRLEGAYTGVATLDGILYAFRDPLGIKPLCFGKTERGYLVVSESVALDINGAELVRDVEAGEILIFTK
;
A
#
# COMPACT_ATOMS: atom_id res chain seq x y z
N MET A 1 -4.02 -3.54 14.05
CA MET A 1 -4.33 -3.07 12.67
C MET A 1 -3.15 -2.24 12.20
N SER A 2 -2.61 -2.53 11.02
CA SER A 2 -1.47 -1.77 10.47
C SER A 2 -1.86 -0.33 10.11
N GLY A 3 -0.88 0.58 10.14
CA GLY A 3 -0.99 1.94 9.61
C GLY A 3 -0.46 1.97 8.18
N ILE A 4 -1.23 2.48 7.23
CA ILE A 4 -0.83 2.61 5.83
C ILE A 4 -0.89 4.07 5.38
N ALA A 5 -0.01 4.42 4.45
CA ALA A 5 0.03 5.72 3.78
C ALA A 5 0.34 5.55 2.31
N GLY A 6 -0.27 6.37 1.46
CA GLY A 6 0.03 6.51 0.04
C GLY A 6 0.07 7.98 -0.35
N ILE A 7 1.01 8.37 -1.18
CA ILE A 7 1.21 9.77 -1.57
C ILE A 7 1.56 9.89 -3.05
N ILE A 8 1.09 10.96 -3.65
CA ILE A 8 1.53 11.41 -4.98
C ILE A 8 1.68 12.93 -4.94
N GLU A 9 2.86 13.42 -5.29
CA GLU A 9 3.21 14.85 -5.28
C GLU A 9 4.11 15.22 -6.46
N THR A 10 4.41 16.50 -6.59
CA THR A 10 5.35 17.01 -7.60
C THR A 10 6.81 16.96 -7.16
N GLN A 11 7.09 16.56 -5.91
CA GLN A 11 8.41 16.50 -5.30
C GLN A 11 8.64 15.12 -4.68
N ASP A 12 9.81 14.93 -4.07
CA ASP A 12 10.18 13.70 -3.38
C ASP A 12 9.26 13.41 -2.18
N VAL A 13 8.77 12.16 -2.12
CA VAL A 13 7.73 11.74 -1.16
C VAL A 13 8.25 10.90 0.00
N SER A 14 9.55 10.60 0.07
CA SER A 14 10.11 9.73 1.11
C SER A 14 9.94 10.30 2.52
N TYR A 15 10.20 11.60 2.71
CA TYR A 15 10.01 12.27 3.99
C TYR A 15 8.54 12.44 4.39
N PRO A 16 7.63 12.91 3.50
CA PRO A 16 6.20 12.92 3.81
C PRO A 16 5.65 11.54 4.21
N LEU A 17 6.06 10.45 3.53
CA LEU A 17 5.69 9.10 3.92
C LEU A 17 6.22 8.72 5.30
N TYR A 18 7.47 9.07 5.61
CA TYR A 18 8.05 8.85 6.93
C TYR A 18 7.25 9.56 8.03
N TYR A 19 6.91 10.85 7.84
CA TYR A 19 6.13 11.60 8.81
C TYR A 19 4.71 11.05 8.96
N ALA A 20 4.08 10.62 7.87
CA ALA A 20 2.78 9.93 7.93
C ALA A 20 2.86 8.66 8.77
N LEU A 21 3.89 7.82 8.54
CA LEU A 21 4.10 6.60 9.33
C LEU A 21 4.42 6.90 10.79
N HIS A 22 5.15 7.99 11.07
CA HIS A 22 5.45 8.41 12.44
C HIS A 22 4.16 8.72 13.22
N ALA A 23 3.22 9.44 12.61
CA ALA A 23 1.92 9.70 13.21
C ALA A 23 1.08 8.42 13.37
N LEU A 24 1.29 7.41 12.52
CA LEU A 24 0.59 6.13 12.55
C LEU A 24 1.31 5.03 13.36
N GLN A 25 2.43 5.34 14.05
CA GLN A 25 3.25 4.33 14.74
C GLN A 25 2.47 3.53 15.80
N HIS A 26 1.46 4.12 16.42
CA HIS A 26 0.58 3.44 17.38
C HIS A 26 -0.23 2.30 16.76
N ARG A 27 -0.35 2.25 15.43
CA ARG A 27 -1.06 1.18 14.69
C ARG A 27 -0.17 -0.02 14.37
N GLY A 28 1.15 0.12 14.46
CA GLY A 28 2.08 -0.98 14.19
C GLY A 28 3.50 -0.63 14.64
N GLN A 29 4.15 -1.55 15.37
CA GLN A 29 5.46 -1.34 15.97
C GLN A 29 6.45 -2.49 15.67
N GLU A 30 6.05 -3.46 14.85
CA GLU A 30 6.84 -4.67 14.60
C GLU A 30 7.76 -4.54 13.39
N ALA A 31 7.35 -3.75 12.40
CA ALA A 31 8.13 -3.48 11.20
C ALA A 31 7.65 -2.19 10.54
N ALA A 32 8.49 -1.61 9.69
CA ALA A 32 8.15 -0.47 8.86
C ALA A 32 8.73 -0.64 7.45
N GLY A 33 8.05 -0.06 6.46
CA GLY A 33 8.51 -0.06 5.08
C GLY A 33 7.97 1.11 4.28
N ILE A 34 8.78 1.57 3.34
CA ILE A 34 8.47 2.63 2.37
C ILE A 34 8.89 2.16 0.98
N SER A 35 8.00 2.32 0.02
CA SER A 35 8.28 2.17 -1.41
C SER A 35 7.95 3.46 -2.14
N THR A 36 8.84 3.92 -3.00
CA THR A 36 8.66 5.11 -3.84
C THR A 36 8.89 4.77 -5.31
N PHE A 37 8.38 5.61 -6.21
CA PHE A 37 8.54 5.47 -7.66
C PHE A 37 8.93 6.82 -8.27
N ASP A 38 10.01 6.84 -9.08
CA ASP A 38 10.58 8.06 -9.66
C ASP A 38 10.12 8.34 -11.11
N GLY A 39 9.36 7.42 -11.70
CA GLY A 39 8.92 7.45 -13.10
C GLY A 39 9.59 6.38 -13.96
N GLU A 40 10.69 5.79 -13.49
CA GLU A 40 11.41 4.73 -14.19
C GLU A 40 11.44 3.44 -13.39
N LYS A 41 11.64 3.53 -12.07
CA LYS A 41 11.73 2.36 -11.19
C LYS A 41 11.17 2.60 -9.81
N ALA A 42 10.84 1.51 -9.12
CA ALA A 42 10.44 1.52 -7.72
C ALA A 42 11.65 1.27 -6.80
N TYR A 43 11.74 2.07 -5.75
CA TYR A 43 12.71 1.91 -4.65
C TYR A 43 11.97 1.38 -3.44
N LEU A 44 12.57 0.45 -2.72
CA LEU A 44 11.97 -0.16 -1.54
C LEU A 44 13.00 -0.29 -0.42
N TYR A 45 12.62 0.15 0.77
CA TYR A 45 13.29 -0.24 1.99
C TYR A 45 12.26 -0.64 3.05
N LYS A 46 12.50 -1.77 3.72
CA LYS A 46 11.67 -2.29 4.79
C LYS A 46 12.48 -3.18 5.72
N ALA A 47 12.17 -3.10 7.01
CA ALA A 47 12.83 -3.93 8.01
C ALA A 47 11.94 -4.12 9.26
N PRO A 48 12.22 -5.16 10.09
CA PRO A 48 11.63 -5.27 11.42
C PRO A 48 12.15 -4.15 12.32
N GLY A 49 11.32 -3.69 13.26
CA GLY A 49 11.62 -2.62 14.21
C GLY A 49 10.66 -1.45 14.12
N GLN A 50 10.79 -0.52 15.05
CA GLN A 50 10.03 0.73 15.03
C GLN A 50 10.57 1.66 13.92
N LEU A 51 9.74 2.59 13.47
CA LEU A 51 10.05 3.45 12.34
C LEU A 51 11.41 4.17 12.48
N SER A 52 11.70 4.72 13.65
CA SER A 52 12.96 5.44 13.93
C SER A 52 14.20 4.53 13.98
N GLU A 53 14.02 3.24 14.19
CA GLU A 53 15.09 2.23 14.14
C GLU A 53 15.35 1.79 12.69
N VAL A 54 14.28 1.73 11.89
CA VAL A 54 14.31 1.26 10.49
C VAL A 54 14.82 2.34 9.55
N PHE A 55 14.43 3.61 9.75
CA PHE A 55 14.72 4.71 8.82
C PHE A 55 15.60 5.78 9.47
N SER A 56 16.82 5.92 8.97
CA SER A 56 17.68 7.09 9.14
C SER A 56 17.47 8.09 8.01
N GLU A 57 17.96 9.32 8.18
CA GLU A 57 17.93 10.33 7.11
C GLU A 57 18.64 9.85 5.85
N ASP A 58 19.81 9.21 5.98
CA ASP A 58 20.55 8.67 4.84
C ASP A 58 19.74 7.57 4.11
N ARG A 59 18.97 6.78 4.86
CA ARG A 59 18.11 5.75 4.28
C ARG A 59 16.96 6.38 3.48
N LEU A 60 16.32 7.42 4.00
CA LEU A 60 15.25 8.13 3.29
C LEU A 60 15.74 8.73 1.98
N ARG A 61 16.96 9.27 1.96
CA ARG A 61 17.59 9.80 0.72
C ARG A 61 17.79 8.75 -0.38
N THR A 62 17.80 7.46 -0.03
CA THR A 62 17.90 6.37 -1.03
C THR A 62 16.57 5.98 -1.66
N LEU A 63 15.48 6.66 -1.31
CA LEU A 63 14.12 6.38 -1.77
C LEU A 63 13.55 7.60 -2.53
N PRO A 64 14.18 8.03 -3.64
CA PRO A 64 13.67 9.14 -4.43
C PRO A 64 12.35 8.77 -5.10
N GLY A 65 11.55 9.76 -5.46
CA GLY A 65 10.33 9.55 -6.22
C GLY A 65 9.21 10.50 -5.85
N PHE A 66 8.25 10.61 -6.75
CA PHE A 66 7.09 11.51 -6.63
C PHE A 66 5.81 10.80 -6.21
N CYS A 67 5.83 9.49 -6.17
CA CYS A 67 4.70 8.65 -5.78
C CYS A 67 5.20 7.51 -4.91
N GLY A 68 4.42 7.10 -3.91
CA GLY A 68 4.86 6.02 -3.04
C GLY A 68 3.78 5.52 -2.09
N VAL A 69 4.07 4.36 -1.48
CA VAL A 69 3.24 3.72 -0.45
C VAL A 69 4.10 3.28 0.72
N ALA A 70 3.51 3.26 1.92
CA ALA A 70 4.23 2.95 3.13
C ALA A 70 3.35 2.25 4.17
N GLN A 71 4.00 1.52 5.10
CA GLN A 71 3.29 0.82 6.17
C GLN A 71 4.11 0.77 7.46
N VAL A 72 3.42 0.90 8.60
CA VAL A 72 3.84 0.36 9.90
C VAL A 72 3.01 -0.88 10.20
N LEU A 73 3.70 -1.98 10.51
CA LEU A 73 3.10 -3.32 10.56
C LEU A 73 2.70 -3.69 11.98
N TYR A 74 1.46 -4.13 12.13
CA TYR A 74 0.98 -4.93 13.24
C TYR A 74 0.64 -6.33 12.72
N THR A 75 1.29 -7.34 13.26
CA THR A 75 1.16 -8.73 12.80
C THR A 75 0.31 -9.54 13.75
N GLU A 76 -0.60 -10.34 13.23
CA GLU A 76 -1.25 -11.39 13.99
C GLU A 76 -0.22 -12.46 14.41
N LYS A 77 -0.43 -13.10 15.57
CA LYS A 77 0.54 -14.05 16.17
C LYS A 77 1.06 -15.12 15.19
N ALA A 78 0.21 -15.59 14.27
CA ALA A 78 0.56 -16.62 13.28
C ALA A 78 1.58 -16.17 12.22
N SER A 79 1.77 -14.87 12.02
CA SER A 79 2.65 -14.30 10.99
C SER A 79 3.88 -13.58 11.58
N ARG A 80 4.08 -13.62 12.90
CA ARG A 80 5.22 -12.97 13.56
C ARG A 80 6.55 -13.57 13.11
N GLY A 81 7.52 -12.70 12.86
CA GLY A 81 8.88 -13.08 12.47
C GLY A 81 9.07 -13.46 11.01
N LYS A 82 8.03 -13.36 10.18
CA LYS A 82 8.13 -13.58 8.74
C LYS A 82 8.47 -12.27 8.04
N ASN A 83 9.75 -12.01 7.87
CA ASN A 83 10.26 -10.77 7.25
C ASN A 83 9.76 -10.59 5.81
N GLU A 84 9.47 -11.68 5.10
CA GLU A 84 8.88 -11.66 3.76
C GLU A 84 7.51 -10.97 3.72
N ASN A 85 6.75 -11.01 4.83
CA ASN A 85 5.44 -10.40 4.95
C ASN A 85 5.46 -8.88 5.25
N ILE A 86 6.64 -8.30 5.51
CA ILE A 86 6.77 -6.86 5.73
C ILE A 86 6.41 -6.13 4.44
N GLN A 87 5.53 -5.15 4.55
CA GLN A 87 5.07 -4.33 3.44
C GLN A 87 5.82 -2.97 3.41
N PRO A 88 5.81 -2.27 2.25
CA PRO A 88 5.14 -2.60 0.99
C PRO A 88 5.70 -3.84 0.29
N LEU A 89 4.87 -4.45 -0.58
CA LEU A 89 5.34 -5.47 -1.53
C LEU A 89 5.44 -4.85 -2.92
N ASN A 90 6.59 -5.04 -3.57
CA ASN A 90 6.87 -4.54 -4.91
C ASN A 90 6.90 -5.68 -5.92
N PHE A 91 6.26 -5.46 -7.05
CA PHE A 91 6.18 -6.40 -8.16
C PHE A 91 6.53 -5.69 -9.46
N SER A 92 7.30 -6.37 -10.31
CA SER A 92 7.61 -5.90 -11.66
C SER A 92 7.25 -6.99 -12.66
N PHE A 93 6.41 -6.65 -13.63
CA PHE A 93 5.95 -7.60 -14.66
C PHE A 93 5.61 -6.84 -15.94
N GLN A 94 6.04 -7.36 -17.08
CA GLN A 94 5.77 -6.80 -18.42
C GLN A 94 6.00 -5.27 -18.54
N GLY A 95 6.99 -4.73 -17.83
CA GLY A 95 7.28 -3.29 -17.81
C GLY A 95 6.45 -2.48 -16.83
N HIS A 96 5.50 -3.08 -16.11
CA HIS A 96 4.76 -2.45 -15.03
C HIS A 96 5.51 -2.52 -13.69
N HIS A 97 5.36 -1.49 -12.87
CA HIS A 97 5.83 -1.41 -11.49
C HIS A 97 4.65 -1.21 -10.53
N LEU A 98 4.32 -2.24 -9.78
CA LEU A 98 3.24 -2.26 -8.80
C LEU A 98 3.82 -2.33 -7.38
N SER A 99 3.46 -1.38 -6.52
CA SER A 99 3.76 -1.43 -5.08
C SER A 99 2.47 -1.42 -4.30
N VAL A 100 2.32 -2.29 -3.30
CA VAL A 100 1.07 -2.47 -2.56
C VAL A 100 1.30 -2.44 -1.06
N SER A 101 0.50 -1.66 -0.34
CA SER A 101 0.37 -1.66 1.12
C SER A 101 -1.08 -1.81 1.52
N VAL A 102 -1.41 -2.82 2.32
CA VAL A 102 -2.79 -3.04 2.78
C VAL A 102 -2.86 -3.39 4.26
N SER A 103 -3.93 -2.97 4.89
CA SER A 103 -4.38 -3.51 6.18
C SER A 103 -5.60 -4.39 5.90
N ALA A 104 -5.42 -5.70 5.83
CA ALA A 104 -6.47 -6.63 5.40
C ALA A 104 -6.65 -7.81 6.36
N SER A 105 -7.90 -8.28 6.45
CA SER A 105 -8.31 -9.53 7.04
C SER A 105 -9.30 -10.17 6.06
N LEU A 106 -8.75 -10.90 5.07
CA LEU A 106 -9.54 -11.55 4.02
C LEU A 106 -10.02 -12.92 4.53
N ILE A 107 -11.28 -13.23 4.31
CA ILE A 107 -11.88 -14.53 4.70
C ILE A 107 -11.74 -15.58 3.60
N ASN A 108 -11.54 -15.16 2.34
CA ASN A 108 -11.36 -16.03 1.18
C ASN A 108 -9.90 -16.11 0.69
N SER A 109 -8.92 -15.70 1.51
CA SER A 109 -7.50 -15.66 1.12
C SER A 109 -6.95 -17.01 0.70
N GLU A 110 -7.29 -18.11 1.41
CA GLU A 110 -6.83 -19.46 1.08
C GLU A 110 -7.40 -19.96 -0.26
N SER A 111 -8.68 -19.69 -0.51
CA SER A 111 -9.33 -20.06 -1.76
C SER A 111 -8.70 -19.33 -2.95
N LEU A 112 -8.50 -18.01 -2.83
CA LEU A 112 -7.85 -17.20 -3.86
C LEU A 112 -6.41 -17.67 -4.11
N ARG A 113 -5.66 -17.95 -3.04
CA ARG A 113 -4.29 -18.46 -3.17
C ARG A 113 -4.26 -19.78 -3.93
N SER A 114 -5.07 -20.76 -3.55
CA SER A 114 -5.15 -22.06 -4.19
C SER A 114 -5.52 -21.96 -5.67
N GLU A 115 -6.43 -21.05 -6.03
CA GLU A 115 -6.81 -20.80 -7.42
C GLU A 115 -5.62 -20.31 -8.28
N TYR A 116 -4.82 -19.37 -7.76
CA TYR A 116 -3.67 -18.84 -8.49
C TYR A 116 -2.48 -19.82 -8.51
N GLU A 117 -2.29 -20.61 -7.45
CA GLU A 117 -1.31 -21.71 -7.44
C GLU A 117 -1.66 -22.78 -8.49
N ALA A 118 -2.94 -23.07 -8.69
CA ALA A 118 -3.38 -23.97 -9.77
C ALA A 118 -3.08 -23.41 -11.18
N GLN A 119 -2.91 -22.10 -11.31
CA GLN A 119 -2.48 -21.41 -12.54
C GLN A 119 -0.96 -21.19 -12.59
N ALA A 120 -0.19 -21.95 -11.79
CA ALA A 120 1.26 -21.89 -11.69
C ALA A 120 1.83 -20.57 -11.12
N HIS A 121 1.03 -19.76 -10.40
CA HIS A 121 1.56 -18.63 -9.66
C HIS A 121 2.29 -19.13 -8.41
N VAL A 122 3.49 -18.64 -8.18
CA VAL A 122 4.30 -18.98 -7.00
C VAL A 122 4.29 -17.79 -6.04
N PHE A 123 3.68 -17.98 -4.87
CA PHE A 123 3.67 -16.97 -3.83
C PHE A 123 4.98 -16.99 -3.03
N SER A 124 5.56 -15.82 -2.82
CA SER A 124 6.78 -15.61 -2.04
C SER A 124 6.51 -15.33 -0.56
N THR A 125 5.28 -14.92 -0.24
CA THR A 125 4.85 -14.56 1.11
C THR A 125 3.54 -15.26 1.48
N THR A 126 3.16 -15.18 2.75
CA THR A 126 1.81 -15.59 3.21
C THR A 126 0.88 -14.40 3.39
N ALA A 127 1.30 -13.20 3.00
CA ALA A 127 0.57 -11.96 3.23
C ALA A 127 -0.54 -11.70 2.18
N ASN A 128 -1.66 -11.15 2.64
CA ASN A 128 -2.79 -10.79 1.78
C ASN A 128 -2.44 -9.80 0.62
N PRO A 129 -1.52 -8.82 0.80
CA PRO A 129 -1.15 -7.93 -0.31
C PRO A 129 -0.59 -8.66 -1.52
N GLU A 130 0.09 -9.78 -1.35
CA GLU A 130 0.60 -10.56 -2.49
C GLU A 130 -0.54 -11.18 -3.32
N ILE A 131 -1.61 -11.66 -2.66
CA ILE A 131 -2.80 -12.16 -3.36
C ILE A 131 -3.44 -11.03 -4.18
N ILE A 132 -3.60 -9.84 -3.57
CA ILE A 132 -4.17 -8.67 -4.26
C ILE A 132 -3.31 -8.29 -5.46
N ALA A 133 -1.99 -8.23 -5.30
CA ALA A 133 -1.07 -7.91 -6.37
C ALA A 133 -1.08 -8.98 -7.49
N ALA A 134 -1.17 -10.25 -7.14
CA ALA A 134 -1.27 -11.34 -8.11
C ALA A 134 -2.53 -11.22 -8.97
N ILE A 135 -3.67 -10.91 -8.36
CA ILE A 135 -4.92 -10.72 -9.10
C ILE A 135 -4.82 -9.49 -10.03
N ILE A 136 -4.32 -8.35 -9.54
CA ILE A 136 -4.12 -7.14 -10.37
C ILE A 136 -3.20 -7.44 -11.55
N ALA A 137 -2.06 -8.10 -11.30
CA ALA A 137 -1.11 -8.45 -12.34
C ALA A 137 -1.73 -9.38 -13.40
N HIS A 138 -2.49 -10.38 -12.96
CA HIS A 138 -3.18 -11.30 -13.87
C HIS A 138 -4.21 -10.59 -14.78
N GLU A 139 -5.00 -9.69 -14.21
CA GLU A 139 -5.97 -8.89 -14.97
C GLU A 139 -5.27 -7.97 -15.99
N LEU A 140 -4.17 -7.32 -15.61
CA LEU A 140 -3.38 -6.48 -16.52
C LEU A 140 -2.74 -7.30 -17.65
N ILE A 141 -2.16 -8.46 -17.34
CA ILE A 141 -1.61 -9.40 -18.34
C ILE A 141 -2.71 -9.88 -19.30
N GLY A 142 -3.93 -10.07 -18.78
CA GLY A 142 -5.11 -10.40 -19.55
C GLY A 142 -5.67 -9.26 -20.42
N GLY A 143 -5.04 -8.06 -20.41
CA GLY A 143 -5.40 -6.91 -21.23
C GLY A 143 -6.45 -5.99 -20.60
N ALA A 144 -6.76 -6.13 -19.31
CA ALA A 144 -7.63 -5.17 -18.62
C ALA A 144 -6.93 -3.81 -18.50
N SER A 145 -7.72 -2.72 -18.53
CA SER A 145 -7.20 -1.41 -18.16
C SER A 145 -6.77 -1.40 -16.68
N PRO A 146 -5.82 -0.55 -16.25
CA PRO A 146 -5.44 -0.44 -14.84
C PRO A 146 -6.64 -0.24 -13.91
N ARG A 147 -7.58 0.63 -14.27
CA ARG A 147 -8.81 0.85 -13.50
C ARG A 147 -9.64 -0.43 -13.39
N ASP A 148 -9.85 -1.14 -14.50
CA ASP A 148 -10.68 -2.35 -14.51
C ASP A 148 -9.99 -3.50 -13.76
N ALA A 149 -8.66 -3.60 -13.83
CA ALA A 149 -7.89 -4.57 -13.08
C ALA A 149 -8.11 -4.40 -11.56
N PHE A 150 -8.04 -3.16 -11.05
CA PHE A 150 -8.36 -2.89 -9.64
C PHE A 150 -9.83 -3.20 -9.31
N VAL A 151 -10.79 -2.75 -10.13
CA VAL A 151 -12.22 -3.02 -9.90
C VAL A 151 -12.50 -4.51 -9.84
N ARG A 152 -12.03 -5.29 -10.82
CA ARG A 152 -12.23 -6.75 -10.86
C ARG A 152 -11.55 -7.44 -9.68
N THR A 153 -10.35 -6.99 -9.29
CA THR A 153 -9.66 -7.50 -8.11
C THR A 153 -10.50 -7.33 -6.86
N LEU A 154 -10.99 -6.11 -6.59
CA LEU A 154 -11.73 -5.83 -5.37
C LEU A 154 -13.07 -6.55 -5.29
N HIS A 155 -13.72 -6.80 -6.42
CA HIS A 155 -14.95 -7.63 -6.47
C HIS A 155 -14.72 -9.09 -6.08
N ARG A 156 -13.47 -9.57 -6.09
CA ARG A 156 -13.10 -10.93 -5.69
C ARG A 156 -12.73 -11.05 -4.22
N LEU A 157 -12.44 -9.94 -3.55
CA LEU A 157 -12.01 -9.93 -2.17
C LEU A 157 -13.19 -9.97 -1.20
N GLU A 158 -13.15 -10.86 -0.25
CA GLU A 158 -14.13 -10.96 0.82
C GLU A 158 -13.45 -10.69 2.17
N GLY A 159 -14.04 -9.79 2.98
CA GLY A 159 -13.51 -9.44 4.30
C GLY A 159 -13.32 -7.95 4.50
N ALA A 160 -12.55 -7.59 5.51
CA ALA A 160 -12.27 -6.21 5.87
C ALA A 160 -10.88 -5.79 5.36
N TYR A 161 -10.82 -4.76 4.53
CA TYR A 161 -9.55 -4.27 4.00
C TYR A 161 -9.57 -2.78 3.65
N THR A 162 -8.43 -2.16 3.78
CA THR A 162 -8.07 -0.88 3.17
C THR A 162 -6.70 -0.99 2.55
N GLY A 163 -6.48 -0.35 1.44
CA GLY A 163 -5.20 -0.42 0.76
C GLY A 163 -4.85 0.83 -0.01
N VAL A 164 -3.56 0.99 -0.20
CA VAL A 164 -2.96 1.93 -1.12
C VAL A 164 -2.00 1.17 -2.04
N ALA A 165 -1.99 1.52 -3.30
CA ALA A 165 -1.07 0.93 -4.27
C ALA A 165 -0.57 2.00 -5.24
N THR A 166 0.65 1.84 -5.73
CA THR A 166 1.13 2.59 -6.89
C THR A 166 1.31 1.66 -8.06
N LEU A 167 0.80 2.05 -9.22
CA LEU A 167 1.04 1.38 -10.48
C LEU A 167 1.53 2.41 -11.49
N ASP A 168 2.78 2.29 -11.92
CA ASP A 168 3.43 3.16 -12.92
C ASP A 168 3.30 4.66 -12.59
N GLY A 169 3.41 5.03 -11.31
CA GLY A 169 3.32 6.40 -10.83
C GLY A 169 1.91 6.95 -10.64
N ILE A 170 0.88 6.12 -10.77
CA ILE A 170 -0.50 6.44 -10.41
C ILE A 170 -0.78 5.86 -9.02
N LEU A 171 -1.36 6.66 -8.11
CA LEU A 171 -1.74 6.21 -6.78
C LEU A 171 -3.20 5.74 -6.77
N TYR A 172 -3.42 4.55 -6.26
CA TYR A 172 -4.74 3.94 -6.03
C TYR A 172 -4.98 3.83 -4.53
N ALA A 173 -6.18 4.18 -4.10
CA ALA A 173 -6.65 3.96 -2.74
C ALA A 173 -7.99 3.21 -2.79
N PHE A 174 -8.18 2.24 -1.91
CA PHE A 174 -9.38 1.42 -1.92
C PHE A 174 -9.80 0.97 -0.53
N ARG A 175 -11.10 0.80 -0.35
CA ARG A 175 -11.72 0.39 0.91
C ARG A 175 -12.73 -0.71 0.69
N ASP A 176 -12.86 -1.62 1.65
CA ASP A 176 -13.83 -2.72 1.59
C ASP A 176 -15.28 -2.24 1.51
N PRO A 177 -16.19 -3.06 0.91
CA PRO A 177 -17.59 -2.66 0.69
C PRO A 177 -18.39 -2.35 1.96
N LEU A 178 -17.92 -2.80 3.14
CA LEU A 178 -18.56 -2.53 4.43
C LEU A 178 -17.91 -1.34 5.16
N GLY A 179 -16.76 -0.83 4.67
CA GLY A 179 -16.04 0.27 5.26
C GLY A 179 -15.53 0.00 6.68
N ILE A 180 -15.17 -1.27 6.97
CA ILE A 180 -14.80 -1.70 8.34
C ILE A 180 -13.49 -1.05 8.79
N LYS A 181 -12.49 -0.97 7.90
CA LYS A 181 -11.21 -0.34 8.22
C LYS A 181 -11.20 1.13 7.78
N PRO A 182 -10.60 2.02 8.58
CA PRO A 182 -10.56 3.45 8.24
C PRO A 182 -9.57 3.73 7.11
N LEU A 183 -9.92 4.68 6.26
CA LEU A 183 -9.05 5.28 5.25
C LEU A 183 -9.60 6.66 4.91
N CYS A 184 -8.75 7.68 4.92
CA CYS A 184 -9.11 9.04 4.51
C CYS A 184 -8.02 9.60 3.59
N PHE A 185 -8.33 10.71 2.93
CA PHE A 185 -7.35 11.41 2.11
C PHE A 185 -7.44 12.91 2.30
N GLY A 186 -6.31 13.54 2.11
CA GLY A 186 -6.14 14.98 2.16
C GLY A 186 -5.37 15.50 0.97
N LYS A 187 -5.46 16.81 0.79
CA LYS A 187 -4.79 17.56 -0.27
C LYS A 187 -3.67 18.38 0.34
N THR A 188 -2.48 18.29 -0.24
CA THR A 188 -1.35 19.20 0.00
C THR A 188 -1.30 20.26 -1.10
N GLU A 189 -0.42 21.25 -0.97
CA GLU A 189 -0.15 22.21 -2.05
C GLU A 189 0.41 21.53 -3.31
N ARG A 190 0.97 20.32 -3.18
CA ARG A 190 1.73 19.61 -4.22
C ARG A 190 1.08 18.35 -4.74
N GLY A 191 0.01 17.86 -4.07
CA GLY A 191 -0.65 16.61 -4.47
C GLY A 191 -1.63 16.08 -3.44
N TYR A 192 -1.64 14.75 -3.27
CA TYR A 192 -2.59 14.05 -2.42
C TYR A 192 -1.89 13.05 -1.52
N LEU A 193 -2.38 12.95 -0.28
CA LEU A 193 -1.97 11.99 0.74
C LEU A 193 -3.17 11.17 1.20
N VAL A 194 -3.06 9.85 1.15
CA VAL A 194 -4.07 8.88 1.61
C VAL A 194 -3.52 8.15 2.81
N VAL A 195 -4.27 8.08 3.90
CA VAL A 195 -3.78 7.55 5.19
C VAL A 195 -4.87 6.82 5.96
N SER A 196 -4.46 5.94 6.87
CA SER A 196 -5.37 5.23 7.76
C SER A 196 -6.09 6.13 8.75
N GLU A 197 -5.48 7.25 9.18
CA GLU A 197 -6.04 8.19 10.16
C GLU A 197 -5.60 9.62 9.83
N SER A 198 -6.51 10.58 10.04
CA SER A 198 -6.31 11.99 9.68
C SER A 198 -5.14 12.68 10.39
N VAL A 199 -4.71 12.20 11.56
CA VAL A 199 -3.52 12.72 12.26
C VAL A 199 -2.27 12.70 11.38
N ALA A 200 -2.20 11.76 10.42
CA ALA A 200 -1.09 11.70 9.47
C ALA A 200 -1.19 12.75 8.35
N LEU A 201 -2.38 13.30 8.10
CA LEU A 201 -2.58 14.47 7.24
C LEU A 201 -2.05 15.72 7.94
N ASP A 202 -2.42 15.91 9.21
CA ASP A 202 -2.07 17.11 10.00
C ASP A 202 -0.55 17.31 10.06
N ILE A 203 0.20 16.24 10.34
CA ILE A 203 1.68 16.32 10.43
C ILE A 203 2.34 16.68 9.08
N ASN A 204 1.67 16.38 7.97
CA ASN A 204 2.12 16.70 6.63
C ASN A 204 1.56 18.01 6.09
N GLY A 205 0.78 18.76 6.89
CA GLY A 205 0.12 20.00 6.45
C GLY A 205 -0.90 19.77 5.33
N ALA A 206 -1.47 18.57 5.24
CA ALA A 206 -2.50 18.23 4.27
C ALA A 206 -3.89 18.56 4.83
N GLU A 207 -4.70 19.26 4.04
CA GLU A 207 -6.10 19.51 4.38
C GLU A 207 -6.94 18.25 4.16
N LEU A 208 -7.65 17.78 5.19
CA LEU A 208 -8.55 16.63 5.08
C LEU A 208 -9.67 16.96 4.08
N VAL A 209 -9.78 16.13 3.04
CA VAL A 209 -10.89 16.24 2.09
C VAL A 209 -12.09 15.45 2.60
N ARG A 210 -11.93 14.14 2.83
CA ARG A 210 -12.95 13.25 3.40
C ARG A 210 -12.40 11.85 3.67
N ASP A 211 -13.20 11.03 4.28
CA ASP A 211 -12.98 9.58 4.30
C ASP A 211 -13.19 8.98 2.89
N VAL A 212 -12.46 7.89 2.61
CA VAL A 212 -12.75 7.03 1.46
C VAL A 212 -14.03 6.26 1.77
N GLU A 213 -14.99 6.29 0.85
CA GLU A 213 -16.28 5.64 1.07
C GLU A 213 -16.17 4.10 1.07
N ALA A 214 -17.15 3.43 1.64
CA ALA A 214 -17.24 1.97 1.58
C ALA A 214 -17.37 1.49 0.13
N GLY A 215 -16.52 0.56 -0.28
CA GLY A 215 -16.47 0.03 -1.64
C GLY A 215 -15.86 0.97 -2.68
N GLU A 216 -15.30 2.10 -2.25
CA GLU A 216 -14.72 3.09 -3.16
C GLU A 216 -13.29 2.74 -3.59
N ILE A 217 -12.98 3.09 -4.84
CA ILE A 217 -11.63 3.16 -5.38
C ILE A 217 -11.38 4.59 -5.83
N LEU A 218 -10.34 5.20 -5.29
CA LEU A 218 -9.83 6.51 -5.72
C LEU A 218 -8.56 6.33 -6.56
N ILE A 219 -8.43 7.14 -7.59
CA ILE A 219 -7.29 7.15 -8.49
C ILE A 219 -6.74 8.57 -8.52
N PHE A 220 -5.48 8.74 -8.13
CA PHE A 220 -4.80 10.02 -8.10
C PHE A 220 -3.67 10.02 -9.13
N THR A 221 -3.68 11.02 -9.98
CA THR A 221 -2.64 11.28 -10.98
C THR A 221 -1.93 12.60 -10.66
N LYS A 222 -0.71 12.74 -11.13
CA LYS A 222 0.09 13.98 -11.02
C LYS A 222 -0.49 15.10 -11.84
#